data_9932c975d5e89dd517bedb5aa279f75d
#
_entry.id   9932c975d5e89dd517bedb5aa279f75d
#
_cell.length_a   1.000
_cell.length_b   1.000
_cell.length_c   1.000
_cell.angle_alpha   90.00
_cell.angle_beta   90.00
_cell.angle_gamma   90.00
#
_symmetry.space_group_name_H-M   'P 1'
#
loop_
_entity.id
_entity.type
_entity.pdbx_description
1 polymer ?
#
loop_
_entity_poly.entity_id
_entity_poly.type
_entity_poly.pdbx_seq_one_letter_code
_entity_poly.pdbx_strand_id
1 'polypeptide(L)'
;DESLLIQNLKQYFDFEVRRQEFVGPQVGSELRDQGGLGLLAALAVMMVYIMFRFQYKFALGALLALIHDVLIVLGFFSFFSLDFDLSVLAAILAVIGYSLNDTIVVSDRVRENFRKKRRSDSEIAINRSLSQMIGRTLITSLTTLLVLIALLIFGGETISNFSIALIVGVISGTYSSIYIVCNTLLSLKVTSEDLMIRKTEVLDDGMP
;
A
#
# COMPACT_ATOMS: atom_id res chain seq x y z
N ASP A 1 -5.84 33.01 23.43
CA ASP A 1 -7.16 33.44 23.99
C ASP A 1 -8.34 32.82 23.23
N GLU A 2 -8.24 31.55 22.90
CA GLU A 2 -9.29 30.77 22.20
C GLU A 2 -10.57 30.64 23.04
N SER A 3 -10.43 30.52 24.36
CA SER A 3 -11.57 30.44 25.29
C SER A 3 -12.46 31.70 25.22
N LEU A 4 -11.87 32.87 24.99
CA LEU A 4 -12.59 34.13 24.81
C LEU A 4 -13.34 34.19 23.47
N LEU A 5 -12.75 33.60 22.42
CA LEU A 5 -13.38 33.52 21.10
C LEU A 5 -14.59 32.59 21.11
N ILE A 6 -14.46 31.43 21.73
CA ILE A 6 -15.55 30.45 21.90
C ILE A 6 -16.66 31.04 22.77
N GLN A 7 -16.33 31.76 23.87
CA GLN A 7 -17.29 32.41 24.72
C GLN A 7 -18.05 33.51 24.01
N ASN A 8 -17.36 34.33 23.22
CA ASN A 8 -18.00 35.40 22.43
C ASN A 8 -18.92 34.85 21.34
N LEU A 9 -18.50 33.77 20.65
CA LEU A 9 -19.31 33.13 19.60
C LEU A 9 -20.55 32.43 20.18
N LYS A 10 -20.47 31.82 21.36
CA LYS A 10 -21.62 31.21 22.05
C LYS A 10 -22.68 32.23 22.44
N GLN A 11 -22.31 33.50 22.54
CA GLN A 11 -23.26 34.60 22.86
C GLN A 11 -24.14 34.95 21.65
N TYR A 12 -23.70 34.67 20.43
CA TYR A 12 -24.42 35.01 19.19
C TYR A 12 -24.96 33.78 18.46
N PHE A 13 -24.41 32.60 18.70
CA PHE A 13 -24.78 31.36 18.02
C PHE A 13 -24.85 30.22 19.00
N ASP A 14 -25.91 29.43 18.91
CA ASP A 14 -26.01 28.15 19.65
C ASP A 14 -25.26 27.08 18.85
N PHE A 15 -24.01 26.74 19.26
CA PHE A 15 -23.17 25.75 18.63
C PHE A 15 -22.46 24.91 19.69
N GLU A 16 -22.25 23.67 19.37
CA GLU A 16 -21.47 22.71 20.17
C GLU A 16 -20.07 22.55 19.55
N VAL A 17 -19.02 22.82 20.36
CA VAL A 17 -17.63 22.59 19.93
C VAL A 17 -17.37 21.08 19.99
N ARG A 18 -17.38 20.42 18.84
CA ARG A 18 -17.17 18.96 18.74
C ARG A 18 -15.70 18.56 18.80
N ARG A 19 -14.83 19.41 18.24
CA ARG A 19 -13.38 19.16 18.20
C ARG A 19 -12.64 20.50 18.17
N GLN A 20 -11.58 20.59 18.94
CA GLN A 20 -10.70 21.74 18.94
C GLN A 20 -9.30 21.26 18.70
N GLU A 21 -8.73 21.57 17.57
CA GLU A 21 -7.35 21.30 17.23
C GLU A 21 -6.62 22.58 16.88
N PHE A 22 -5.51 22.81 17.56
CA PHE A 22 -4.59 23.88 17.23
C PHE A 22 -3.36 23.27 16.56
N VAL A 23 -3.30 23.35 15.25
CA VAL A 23 -2.11 22.99 14.48
C VAL A 23 -1.42 24.29 14.08
N GLY A 24 -0.41 24.69 14.85
CA GLY A 24 0.44 25.82 14.47
C GLY A 24 1.20 25.54 13.18
N PRO A 25 1.60 26.57 12.42
CA PRO A 25 2.36 26.41 11.16
C PRO A 25 3.62 25.56 11.31
N GLN A 26 4.24 25.58 12.48
CA GLN A 26 5.40 24.77 12.81
C GLN A 26 5.11 23.27 12.86
N VAL A 27 3.97 22.88 13.44
CA VAL A 27 3.54 21.47 13.50
C VAL A 27 3.18 20.94 12.11
N GLY A 28 2.54 21.78 11.28
CA GLY A 28 2.25 21.41 9.89
C GLY A 28 3.50 21.19 9.05
N SER A 29 4.54 22.03 9.22
CA SER A 29 5.82 21.83 8.52
C SER A 29 6.57 20.60 9.03
N GLU A 30 6.54 20.36 10.34
CA GLU A 30 7.16 19.19 10.97
C GLU A 30 6.48 17.88 10.54
N LEU A 31 5.16 17.86 10.49
CA LEU A 31 4.39 16.72 9.97
C LEU A 31 4.73 16.42 8.50
N ARG A 32 4.84 17.45 7.67
CA ARG A 32 5.23 17.28 6.26
C ARG A 32 6.64 16.73 6.13
N ASP A 33 7.60 17.28 6.85
CA ASP A 33 9.02 16.95 6.69
C ASP A 33 9.33 15.60 7.36
N GLN A 34 8.92 15.37 8.60
CA GLN A 34 9.14 14.10 9.32
C GLN A 34 8.23 12.99 8.79
N GLY A 35 6.98 13.29 8.48
CA GLY A 35 6.04 12.35 7.88
C GLY A 35 6.47 11.91 6.49
N GLY A 36 6.95 12.86 5.67
CA GLY A 36 7.52 12.57 4.35
C GLY A 36 8.77 11.68 4.44
N LEU A 37 9.69 11.99 5.36
CA LEU A 37 10.87 11.16 5.62
C LEU A 37 10.49 9.77 6.12
N GLY A 38 9.52 9.68 7.03
CA GLY A 38 9.00 8.40 7.54
C GLY A 38 8.41 7.53 6.43
N LEU A 39 7.64 8.14 5.53
CA LEU A 39 7.06 7.46 4.37
C LEU A 39 8.15 6.95 3.41
N LEU A 40 9.13 7.79 3.08
CA LEU A 40 10.26 7.40 2.23
C LEU A 40 11.09 6.29 2.88
N ALA A 41 11.36 6.37 4.17
CA ALA A 41 12.06 5.33 4.92
C ALA A 41 11.28 4.01 4.90
N ALA A 42 9.96 4.04 5.11
CA ALA A 42 9.11 2.86 5.03
C ALA A 42 9.17 2.22 3.64
N LEU A 43 9.03 3.00 2.57
CA LEU A 43 9.15 2.51 1.19
C LEU A 43 10.53 1.91 0.91
N ALA A 44 11.61 2.55 1.38
CA ALA A 44 12.97 2.05 1.22
C ALA A 44 13.19 0.72 1.94
N VAL A 45 12.77 0.61 3.21
CA VAL A 45 12.87 -0.64 4.00
C VAL A 45 12.06 -1.76 3.34
N MET A 46 10.84 -1.45 2.88
CA MET A 46 10.01 -2.43 2.18
C MET A 46 10.61 -2.87 0.86
N MET A 47 11.20 -1.96 0.09
CA MET A 47 11.91 -2.31 -1.15
C MET A 47 13.09 -3.24 -0.86
N VAL A 48 13.90 -2.94 0.15
CA VAL A 48 15.02 -3.80 0.57
C VAL A 48 14.51 -5.19 0.97
N TYR A 49 13.45 -5.27 1.79
CA TYR A 49 12.84 -6.53 2.17
C TYR A 49 12.39 -7.36 0.96
N ILE A 50 11.70 -6.72 -0.01
CA ILE A 50 11.21 -7.41 -1.20
C ILE A 50 12.37 -7.87 -2.10
N MET A 51 13.45 -7.08 -2.23
CA MET A 51 14.64 -7.47 -2.98
C MET A 51 15.33 -8.70 -2.39
N PHE A 52 15.39 -8.82 -1.06
CA PHE A 52 15.90 -10.01 -0.40
C PHE A 52 14.95 -11.21 -0.53
N ARG A 53 13.64 -10.98 -0.49
CA ARG A 53 12.62 -12.03 -0.55
C ARG A 53 12.35 -12.51 -1.96
N PHE A 54 12.43 -11.58 -2.94
CA PHE A 54 12.15 -11.81 -4.35
C PHE A 54 13.30 -11.27 -5.21
N GLN A 55 13.22 -11.52 -6.51
CA GLN A 55 14.16 -10.95 -7.47
C GLN A 55 13.83 -9.49 -7.75
N TYR A 56 14.83 -8.73 -8.26
CA TYR A 56 14.72 -7.29 -8.51
C TYR A 56 13.53 -6.89 -9.39
N LYS A 57 13.11 -7.72 -10.37
CA LYS A 57 11.96 -7.44 -11.23
C LYS A 57 10.65 -7.41 -10.43
N PHE A 58 10.48 -8.31 -9.48
CA PHE A 58 9.33 -8.33 -8.57
C PHE A 58 9.37 -7.16 -7.58
N ALA A 59 10.56 -6.83 -7.09
CA ALA A 59 10.75 -5.69 -6.20
C ALA A 59 10.33 -4.37 -6.88
N LEU A 60 10.71 -4.20 -8.16
CA LEU A 60 10.32 -3.02 -8.94
C LEU A 60 8.80 -2.96 -9.15
N GLY A 61 8.15 -4.09 -9.48
CA GLY A 61 6.69 -4.16 -9.62
C GLY A 61 5.97 -3.78 -8.32
N ALA A 62 6.43 -4.30 -7.19
CA ALA A 62 5.88 -3.98 -5.88
C ALA A 62 6.09 -2.51 -5.50
N LEU A 63 7.28 -1.95 -5.77
CA LEU A 63 7.56 -0.53 -5.51
C LEU A 63 6.64 0.39 -6.31
N LEU A 64 6.45 0.11 -7.60
CA LEU A 64 5.55 0.90 -8.44
C LEU A 64 4.10 0.82 -7.96
N ALA A 65 3.66 -0.36 -7.53
CA ALA A 65 2.33 -0.53 -6.94
C ALA A 65 2.17 0.31 -5.65
N LEU A 66 3.16 0.27 -4.74
CA LEU A 66 3.13 1.06 -3.50
C LEU A 66 3.13 2.56 -3.74
N ILE A 67 3.96 3.04 -4.67
CA ILE A 67 3.99 4.46 -5.04
C ILE A 67 2.62 4.88 -5.60
N HIS A 68 2.03 4.06 -6.47
CA HIS A 68 0.69 4.30 -7.00
C HIS A 68 -0.34 4.42 -5.87
N ASP A 69 -0.34 3.49 -4.91
CA ASP A 69 -1.34 3.46 -3.83
C ASP A 69 -1.23 4.70 -2.94
N VAL A 70 -0.01 5.09 -2.59
CA VAL A 70 0.24 6.32 -1.82
C VAL A 70 -0.24 7.55 -2.59
N LEU A 71 0.09 7.65 -3.89
CA LEU A 71 -0.32 8.77 -4.72
C LEU A 71 -1.84 8.86 -4.88
N ILE A 72 -2.55 7.72 -4.99
CA ILE A 72 -4.02 7.69 -5.05
C ILE A 72 -4.62 8.21 -3.74
N VAL A 73 -4.13 7.76 -2.58
CA VAL A 73 -4.63 8.23 -1.29
C VAL A 73 -4.38 9.72 -1.12
N LEU A 74 -3.16 10.20 -1.37
CA LEU A 74 -2.81 11.63 -1.29
C LEU A 74 -3.62 12.47 -2.28
N GLY A 75 -3.78 11.97 -3.52
CA GLY A 75 -4.58 12.62 -4.55
C GLY A 75 -6.06 12.71 -4.18
N PHE A 76 -6.62 11.66 -3.57
CA PHE A 76 -8.00 11.67 -3.07
C PHE A 76 -8.20 12.72 -1.98
N PHE A 77 -7.32 12.77 -0.98
CA PHE A 77 -7.38 13.78 0.09
C PHE A 77 -7.24 15.20 -0.45
N SER A 78 -6.34 15.43 -1.39
CA SER A 78 -6.15 16.71 -2.05
C SER A 78 -7.37 17.13 -2.88
N PHE A 79 -7.95 16.20 -3.65
CA PHE A 79 -9.09 16.48 -4.52
C PHE A 79 -10.35 16.85 -3.75
N PHE A 80 -10.61 16.15 -2.63
CA PHE A 80 -11.77 16.42 -1.78
C PHE A 80 -11.50 17.46 -0.67
N SER A 81 -10.28 18.04 -0.65
CA SER A 81 -9.85 19.02 0.37
C SER A 81 -10.06 18.49 1.80
N LEU A 82 -9.78 17.20 2.03
CA LEU A 82 -9.88 16.59 3.35
C LEU A 82 -8.66 16.95 4.21
N ASP A 83 -8.87 17.09 5.52
CA ASP A 83 -7.79 17.37 6.46
C ASP A 83 -6.80 16.22 6.52
N PHE A 84 -5.51 16.57 6.39
CA PHE A 84 -4.41 15.64 6.48
C PHE A 84 -3.71 15.77 7.82
N ASP A 85 -3.93 14.80 8.70
CA ASP A 85 -3.38 14.75 10.05
C ASP A 85 -2.48 13.52 10.26
N LEU A 86 -1.96 13.34 11.49
CA LEU A 86 -1.13 12.19 11.86
C LEU A 86 -1.88 10.86 11.70
N SER A 87 -3.19 10.84 11.88
CA SER A 87 -3.98 9.63 11.73
C SER A 87 -4.04 9.17 10.27
N VAL A 88 -4.14 10.12 9.32
CA VAL A 88 -4.07 9.85 7.89
C VAL A 88 -2.69 9.34 7.48
N LEU A 89 -1.62 9.94 8.02
CA LEU A 89 -0.26 9.43 7.79
C LEU A 89 -0.10 7.98 8.28
N ALA A 90 -0.60 7.68 9.49
CA ALA A 90 -0.61 6.32 10.02
C ALA A 90 -1.43 5.35 9.14
N ALA A 91 -2.57 5.81 8.60
CA ALA A 91 -3.36 5.05 7.65
C ALA A 91 -2.57 4.74 6.37
N ILE A 92 -1.85 5.70 5.81
CA ILE A 92 -1.01 5.47 4.62
C ILE A 92 0.07 4.41 4.89
N LEU A 93 0.74 4.46 6.05
CA LEU A 93 1.71 3.44 6.44
C LEU A 93 1.06 2.06 6.58
N ALA A 94 -0.15 1.99 7.13
CA ALA A 94 -0.92 0.75 7.22
C ALA A 94 -1.34 0.23 5.83
N VAL A 95 -1.74 1.11 4.89
CA VAL A 95 -2.04 0.78 3.48
C VAL A 95 -0.83 0.17 2.78
N ILE A 96 0.37 0.72 2.99
CA ILE A 96 1.62 0.16 2.44
C ILE A 96 1.79 -1.29 2.89
N GLY A 97 1.61 -1.57 4.18
CA GLY A 97 1.70 -2.93 4.70
C GLY A 97 0.62 -3.86 4.16
N TYR A 98 -0.62 -3.37 4.03
CA TYR A 98 -1.74 -4.13 3.49
C TYR A 98 -1.55 -4.47 2.01
N SER A 99 -1.22 -3.48 1.18
CA SER A 99 -0.98 -3.65 -0.26
C SER A 99 0.19 -4.59 -0.54
N LEU A 100 1.25 -4.50 0.28
CA LEU A 100 2.37 -5.43 0.19
C LEU A 100 1.98 -6.89 0.42
N ASN A 101 1.09 -7.16 1.37
CA ASN A 101 0.66 -8.53 1.65
C ASN A 101 0.05 -9.18 0.39
N ASP A 102 -0.84 -8.48 -0.31
CA ASP A 102 -1.45 -8.97 -1.54
C ASP A 102 -0.42 -9.08 -2.68
N THR A 103 0.45 -8.09 -2.82
CA THR A 103 1.55 -8.10 -3.81
C THR A 103 2.49 -9.29 -3.62
N ILE A 104 2.85 -9.63 -2.38
CA ILE A 104 3.69 -10.78 -2.06
C ILE A 104 2.99 -12.08 -2.45
N VAL A 105 1.72 -12.23 -2.13
CA VAL A 105 0.93 -13.42 -2.44
C VAL A 105 0.79 -13.63 -3.94
N VAL A 106 0.49 -12.57 -4.70
CA VAL A 106 0.42 -12.60 -6.17
C VAL A 106 1.79 -12.96 -6.77
N SER A 107 2.85 -12.29 -6.31
CA SER A 107 4.23 -12.52 -6.77
C SER A 107 4.71 -13.96 -6.52
N ASP A 108 4.40 -14.50 -5.35
CA ASP A 108 4.75 -15.88 -5.00
C ASP A 108 4.02 -16.89 -5.89
N ARG A 109 2.75 -16.64 -6.20
CA ARG A 109 1.97 -17.49 -7.12
C ARG A 109 2.47 -17.42 -8.56
N VAL A 110 2.82 -16.24 -9.03
CA VAL A 110 3.45 -16.05 -10.34
C VAL A 110 4.75 -16.87 -10.41
N ARG A 111 5.59 -16.74 -9.40
CA ARG A 111 6.85 -17.49 -9.28
C ARG A 111 6.63 -19.00 -9.26
N GLU A 112 5.62 -19.48 -8.52
CA GLU A 112 5.26 -20.90 -8.47
C GLU A 112 4.86 -21.45 -9.85
N ASN A 113 3.99 -20.72 -10.58
CA ASN A 113 3.54 -21.14 -11.90
C ASN A 113 4.66 -21.15 -12.95
N PHE A 114 5.59 -20.20 -12.90
CA PHE A 114 6.80 -20.23 -13.74
C PHE A 114 7.68 -21.43 -13.44
N ARG A 115 7.84 -21.82 -12.17
CA ARG A 115 8.63 -23.00 -11.79
C ARG A 115 8.00 -24.31 -12.25
N LYS A 116 6.66 -24.41 -12.23
CA LYS A 116 5.94 -25.62 -12.65
C LYS A 116 5.98 -25.82 -14.16
N LYS A 117 6.01 -24.75 -14.95
CA LYS A 117 6.01 -24.82 -16.43
C LYS A 117 7.16 -24.00 -17.01
N ARG A 118 8.35 -24.61 -17.07
CA ARG A 118 9.60 -23.99 -17.51
C ARG A 118 9.58 -23.40 -18.94
N ARG A 119 8.63 -23.81 -19.80
CA ARG A 119 8.49 -23.36 -21.20
C ARG A 119 7.18 -22.61 -21.48
N SER A 120 6.46 -22.15 -20.44
CA SER A 120 5.27 -21.35 -20.70
C SER A 120 5.63 -19.91 -21.01
N ASP A 121 4.88 -19.33 -21.92
CA ASP A 121 4.91 -17.88 -22.18
C ASP A 121 4.59 -17.11 -20.90
N SER A 122 5.30 -16.01 -20.69
CA SER A 122 5.16 -15.16 -19.49
C SER A 122 3.72 -14.71 -19.27
N GLU A 123 3.02 -14.33 -20.33
CA GLU A 123 1.64 -13.90 -20.30
C GLU A 123 0.71 -15.00 -19.78
N ILE A 124 0.86 -16.23 -20.30
CA ILE A 124 0.06 -17.37 -19.89
C ILE A 124 0.29 -17.72 -18.41
N ALA A 125 1.55 -17.66 -17.95
CA ALA A 125 1.90 -17.95 -16.57
C ALA A 125 1.30 -16.91 -15.60
N ILE A 126 1.38 -15.63 -15.95
CA ILE A 126 0.84 -14.52 -15.15
C ILE A 126 -0.69 -14.58 -15.13
N ASN A 127 -1.37 -14.69 -16.28
CA ASN A 127 -2.82 -14.77 -16.37
C ASN A 127 -3.38 -15.97 -15.57
N ARG A 128 -2.71 -17.11 -15.63
CA ARG A 128 -3.06 -18.27 -14.81
C ARG A 128 -2.92 -17.99 -13.32
N SER A 129 -1.85 -17.31 -12.92
CA SER A 129 -1.61 -16.94 -11.52
C SER A 129 -2.70 -16.02 -11.00
N LEU A 130 -3.06 -14.99 -11.78
CA LEU A 130 -4.13 -14.07 -11.45
C LEU A 130 -5.47 -14.79 -11.28
N SER A 131 -5.85 -15.66 -12.23
CA SER A 131 -7.11 -16.43 -12.15
C SER A 131 -7.19 -17.30 -10.89
N GLN A 132 -6.05 -17.76 -10.36
CA GLN A 132 -5.99 -18.57 -9.15
C GLN A 132 -6.06 -17.75 -7.85
N MET A 133 -5.69 -16.47 -7.89
CA MET A 133 -5.56 -15.63 -6.70
C MET A 133 -6.65 -14.58 -6.55
N ILE A 134 -7.29 -14.16 -7.66
CA ILE A 134 -8.26 -13.06 -7.66
C ILE A 134 -9.40 -13.27 -6.66
N GLY A 135 -9.92 -14.48 -6.53
CA GLY A 135 -10.98 -14.78 -5.58
C GLY A 135 -10.56 -14.55 -4.13
N ARG A 136 -9.34 -14.97 -3.76
CA ARG A 136 -8.79 -14.75 -2.43
C ARG A 136 -8.58 -13.26 -2.15
N THR A 137 -7.92 -12.56 -3.05
CA THR A 137 -7.63 -11.12 -2.93
C THR A 137 -8.93 -10.32 -2.79
N LEU A 138 -9.95 -10.61 -3.61
CA LEU A 138 -11.24 -9.92 -3.52
C LEU A 138 -11.96 -10.20 -2.19
N ILE A 139 -11.95 -11.45 -1.70
CA ILE A 139 -12.60 -11.78 -0.42
C ILE A 139 -11.88 -11.07 0.75
N THR A 140 -10.54 -11.09 0.78
CA THR A 140 -9.78 -10.42 1.84
C THR A 140 -10.00 -8.90 1.82
N SER A 141 -10.00 -8.29 0.65
CA SER A 141 -10.26 -6.85 0.51
C SER A 141 -11.69 -6.49 0.89
N LEU A 142 -12.68 -7.28 0.45
CA LEU A 142 -14.08 -7.04 0.78
C LEU A 142 -14.35 -7.15 2.29
N THR A 143 -13.79 -8.17 2.95
CA THR A 143 -13.94 -8.32 4.41
C THR A 143 -13.30 -7.17 5.17
N THR A 144 -12.13 -6.71 4.73
CA THR A 144 -11.47 -5.52 5.31
C THR A 144 -12.30 -4.26 5.08
N LEU A 145 -12.82 -4.06 3.86
CA LEU A 145 -13.67 -2.91 3.54
C LEU A 145 -14.94 -2.88 4.39
N LEU A 146 -15.57 -4.02 4.67
CA LEU A 146 -16.74 -4.08 5.55
C LEU A 146 -16.42 -3.56 6.96
N VAL A 147 -15.28 -3.96 7.52
CA VAL A 147 -14.82 -3.47 8.83
C VAL A 147 -14.53 -1.97 8.80
N LEU A 148 -13.85 -1.49 7.75
CA LEU A 148 -13.50 -0.08 7.59
C LEU A 148 -14.74 0.80 7.38
N ILE A 149 -15.75 0.33 6.66
CA ILE A 149 -17.03 1.03 6.50
C ILE A 149 -17.77 1.10 7.84
N ALA A 150 -17.78 0.00 8.61
CA ALA A 150 -18.34 0.04 9.96
C ALA A 150 -17.60 1.03 10.86
N LEU A 151 -16.26 1.08 10.76
CA LEU A 151 -15.44 2.04 11.49
C LEU A 151 -15.75 3.50 11.06
N LEU A 152 -15.95 3.73 9.77
CA LEU A 152 -16.32 5.06 9.24
C LEU A 152 -17.69 5.52 9.77
N ILE A 153 -18.67 4.60 9.85
CA ILE A 153 -20.04 4.94 10.28
C ILE A 153 -20.12 5.12 11.79
N PHE A 154 -19.45 4.27 12.57
CA PHE A 154 -19.57 4.20 14.03
C PHE A 154 -18.38 4.78 14.78
N GLY A 155 -17.25 5.06 14.13
CA GLY A 155 -16.00 5.47 14.78
C GLY A 155 -15.94 6.96 15.17
N GLY A 156 -16.91 7.77 14.73
CA GLY A 156 -16.96 9.21 15.02
C GLY A 156 -15.96 10.04 14.18
N GLU A 157 -16.01 11.36 14.39
CA GLU A 157 -15.26 12.32 13.56
C GLU A 157 -13.73 12.15 13.65
N THR A 158 -13.22 11.76 14.83
CA THR A 158 -11.77 11.62 15.07
C THR A 158 -11.12 10.54 14.20
N ILE A 159 -11.87 9.47 13.86
CA ILE A 159 -11.35 8.33 13.11
C ILE A 159 -11.82 8.35 11.65
N SER A 160 -12.65 9.32 11.28
CA SER A 160 -13.26 9.40 9.95
C SER A 160 -12.21 9.49 8.84
N ASN A 161 -11.27 10.45 8.91
CA ASN A 161 -10.23 10.64 7.89
C ASN A 161 -9.28 9.43 7.81
N PHE A 162 -8.95 8.83 8.96
CA PHE A 162 -8.20 7.56 9.02
C PHE A 162 -8.92 6.43 8.26
N SER A 163 -10.23 6.27 8.51
CA SER A 163 -11.04 5.24 7.88
C SER A 163 -11.17 5.46 6.37
N ILE A 164 -11.38 6.72 5.94
CA ILE A 164 -11.42 7.08 4.52
C ILE A 164 -10.10 6.76 3.84
N ALA A 165 -8.96 7.13 4.43
CA ALA A 165 -7.65 6.85 3.88
C ALA A 165 -7.41 5.34 3.70
N LEU A 166 -7.80 4.54 4.70
CA LEU A 166 -7.71 3.07 4.62
C LEU A 166 -8.64 2.49 3.55
N ILE A 167 -9.89 2.97 3.44
CA ILE A 167 -10.84 2.49 2.42
C ILE A 167 -10.28 2.74 1.02
N VAL A 168 -9.86 3.98 0.74
CA VAL A 168 -9.27 4.35 -0.55
C VAL A 168 -8.00 3.53 -0.80
N GLY A 169 -7.15 3.38 0.20
CA GLY A 169 -5.91 2.62 0.12
C GLY A 169 -6.12 1.13 -0.14
N VAL A 170 -7.10 0.49 0.51
CA VAL A 170 -7.42 -0.93 0.29
C VAL A 170 -7.97 -1.16 -1.12
N ILE A 171 -8.84 -0.28 -1.61
CA ILE A 171 -9.37 -0.36 -2.98
C ILE A 171 -8.24 -0.19 -4.00
N SER A 172 -7.41 0.84 -3.83
CA SER A 172 -6.25 1.11 -4.68
C SER A 172 -5.25 -0.05 -4.64
N GLY A 173 -4.91 -0.55 -3.45
CA GLY A 173 -3.96 -1.65 -3.24
C GLY A 173 -4.43 -2.97 -3.82
N THR A 174 -5.73 -3.25 -3.78
CA THR A 174 -6.32 -4.42 -4.44
C THR A 174 -6.17 -4.33 -5.96
N TYR A 175 -6.40 -3.14 -6.53
CA TYR A 175 -6.19 -2.91 -7.94
C TYR A 175 -4.72 -3.01 -8.32
N SER A 176 -3.83 -2.34 -7.59
CA SER A 176 -2.41 -2.25 -7.92
C SER A 176 -1.69 -3.58 -7.82
N SER A 177 -2.00 -4.40 -6.81
CA SER A 177 -1.43 -5.74 -6.64
C SER A 177 -1.78 -6.69 -7.79
N ILE A 178 -2.96 -6.55 -8.39
CA ILE A 178 -3.41 -7.36 -9.51
C ILE A 178 -2.87 -6.81 -10.85
N TYR A 179 -3.08 -5.53 -11.12
CA TYR A 179 -2.81 -4.97 -12.45
C TYR A 179 -1.43 -4.35 -12.58
N ILE A 180 -0.99 -3.51 -11.64
CA ILE A 180 0.29 -2.79 -11.77
C ILE A 180 1.45 -3.75 -11.62
N VAL A 181 1.43 -4.62 -10.61
CA VAL A 181 2.49 -5.62 -10.41
C VAL A 181 2.59 -6.53 -11.62
N CYS A 182 1.49 -7.11 -12.08
CA CYS A 182 1.51 -8.04 -13.19
C CYS A 182 1.91 -7.39 -14.52
N ASN A 183 1.41 -6.18 -14.79
CA ASN A 183 1.79 -5.43 -16.00
C ASN A 183 3.27 -5.04 -15.99
N THR A 184 3.81 -4.69 -14.83
CA THR A 184 5.25 -4.42 -14.66
C THR A 184 6.08 -5.68 -14.93
N LEU A 185 5.66 -6.84 -14.41
CA LEU A 185 6.34 -8.10 -14.66
C LEU A 185 6.32 -8.50 -16.14
N LEU A 186 5.19 -8.26 -16.83
CA LEU A 186 5.08 -8.45 -18.28
C LEU A 186 6.01 -7.51 -19.06
N SER A 187 6.02 -6.24 -18.71
CA SER A 187 6.86 -5.21 -19.35
C SER A 187 8.36 -5.50 -19.16
N LEU A 188 8.76 -6.02 -18.01
CA LEU A 188 10.12 -6.44 -17.70
C LEU A 188 10.49 -7.80 -18.29
N LYS A 189 9.57 -8.44 -19.04
CA LYS A 189 9.75 -9.75 -19.67
C LYS A 189 10.34 -10.76 -18.69
N VAL A 190 9.63 -10.98 -17.56
CA VAL A 190 10.05 -11.97 -16.56
C VAL A 190 9.97 -13.35 -17.20
N THR A 191 11.08 -14.10 -17.14
CA THR A 191 11.18 -15.45 -17.70
C THR A 191 11.38 -16.50 -16.61
N SER A 192 11.17 -17.77 -16.97
CA SER A 192 11.48 -18.90 -16.07
C SER A 192 12.96 -18.96 -15.68
N GLU A 193 13.85 -18.46 -16.56
CA GLU A 193 15.30 -18.43 -16.32
C GLU A 193 15.68 -17.43 -15.22
N ASP A 194 15.00 -16.29 -15.17
CA ASP A 194 15.18 -15.29 -14.10
C ASP A 194 14.87 -15.90 -12.71
N LEU A 195 14.05 -16.94 -12.66
CA LEU A 195 13.56 -17.57 -11.42
C LEU A 195 14.35 -18.80 -11.00
N MET A 196 15.26 -19.26 -11.84
CA MET A 196 16.17 -20.35 -11.49
C MET A 196 17.29 -19.81 -10.59
N ILE A 197 17.41 -20.36 -9.39
CA ILE A 197 18.63 -20.20 -8.59
C ILE A 197 19.73 -20.77 -9.47
N ARG A 198 20.71 -19.96 -9.87
CA ARG A 198 21.96 -20.47 -10.46
C ARG A 198 22.47 -21.53 -9.49
N LYS A 199 22.38 -22.82 -9.87
CA LYS A 199 23.19 -23.83 -9.21
C LYS A 199 24.61 -23.33 -9.38
N THR A 200 25.26 -22.93 -8.29
CA THR A 200 26.70 -22.82 -8.26
C THR A 200 27.17 -24.19 -8.71
N GLU A 201 27.81 -24.27 -9.88
CA GLU A 201 28.51 -25.46 -10.28
C GLU A 201 29.45 -25.78 -9.12
N VAL A 202 29.14 -26.84 -8.40
CA VAL A 202 30.11 -27.44 -7.50
C VAL A 202 31.22 -27.82 -8.48
N LEU A 203 32.29 -27.08 -8.44
CA LEU A 203 33.52 -27.48 -9.10
C LEU A 203 33.78 -28.88 -8.59
N ASP A 204 33.54 -29.85 -9.48
CA ASP A 204 33.98 -31.21 -9.29
C ASP A 204 35.52 -31.13 -9.31
N ASP A 205 36.09 -31.05 -8.14
CA ASP A 205 37.52 -30.90 -7.92
C ASP A 205 38.26 -32.22 -8.16
N GLY A 206 37.65 -33.11 -8.96
CA GLY A 206 38.40 -34.23 -9.61
C GLY A 206 39.35 -34.98 -8.69
N MET A 207 39.09 -35.05 -7.38
CA MET A 207 39.89 -35.87 -6.49
C MET A 207 39.38 -37.30 -6.52
N PRO A 208 40.27 -38.26 -6.77
CA PRO A 208 39.96 -39.69 -6.84
C PRO A 208 39.51 -40.25 -5.50
#